data_254b56fbffa37f1902be1f8fe6cb02e3
#
_entry.id   254b56fbffa37f1902be1f8fe6cb02e3
#
_cell.length_a   1.000
_cell.length_b   1.000
_cell.length_c   1.000
_cell.angle_alpha   90.00
_cell.angle_beta   90.00
_cell.angle_gamma   90.00
#
_symmetry.space_group_name_H-M   'P 1'
#
loop_
_entity.id
_entity.type
_entity.pdbx_description
1 polymer ?
#
loop_
_entity_poly.entity_id
_entity_poly.type
_entity_poly.pdbx_seq_one_letter_code
_entity_poly.pdbx_strand_id
1 'polypeptide(L)'
;MNIFVLDRDPKLCAQYHCDKHLLKQIPDVAKILCTVMRESGIPYGYTSSNKNHPCVKWVAEADGNFMWLRELGLELCKEYNYRYEKGAGGHASEHIIRDTYPKNLGDMNERKKVNEPVGMTPPPQCIPDYLKLDDPVEAYRQYYLIEKTDLLSYTKRNVPQWIIDMGMGEHK
;
A
#
# COMPACT_ATOMS: atom_id res chain seq x y z
N MET A 1 -3.65 -9.32 -6.38
CA MET A 1 -3.00 -8.00 -6.23
C MET A 1 -4.07 -7.00 -5.86
N ASN A 2 -3.97 -6.37 -4.71
CA ASN A 2 -4.89 -5.34 -4.21
C ASN A 2 -4.10 -4.39 -3.31
N ILE A 3 -4.61 -3.19 -3.06
CA ILE A 3 -4.05 -2.25 -2.10
C ILE A 3 -5.11 -2.05 -1.02
N PHE A 4 -4.80 -2.44 0.23
CA PHE A 4 -5.70 -2.20 1.36
C PHE A 4 -5.39 -0.83 1.96
N VAL A 5 -6.24 0.15 1.69
CA VAL A 5 -6.08 1.52 2.18
C VAL A 5 -6.77 1.65 3.53
N LEU A 6 -6.08 1.29 4.61
CA LEU A 6 -6.62 1.27 5.98
C LEU A 6 -6.47 2.61 6.71
N ASP A 7 -5.66 3.52 6.15
CA ASP A 7 -5.50 4.89 6.58
C ASP A 7 -4.94 5.73 5.43
N ARG A 8 -5.15 7.05 5.47
CA ARG A 8 -4.57 7.98 4.48
C ARG A 8 -3.08 8.21 4.72
N ASP A 9 -2.63 8.14 5.98
CA ASP A 9 -1.22 8.15 6.33
C ASP A 9 -0.59 6.79 6.02
N PRO A 10 0.44 6.70 5.14
CA PRO A 10 1.06 5.44 4.75
C PRO A 10 1.63 4.66 5.93
N LYS A 11 2.15 5.35 6.95
CA LYS A 11 2.72 4.72 8.14
C LYS A 11 1.63 4.08 9.01
N LEU A 12 0.55 4.79 9.28
CA LEU A 12 -0.59 4.23 10.00
C LEU A 12 -1.25 3.11 9.20
N CYS A 13 -1.40 3.30 7.90
CA CYS A 13 -1.91 2.27 7.00
C CYS A 13 -1.08 0.98 7.11
N ALA A 14 0.26 1.07 7.08
CA ALA A 14 1.15 -0.09 7.24
C ALA A 14 0.96 -0.77 8.61
N GLN A 15 0.84 0.00 9.68
CA GLN A 15 0.63 -0.52 11.04
C GLN A 15 -0.72 -1.21 11.23
N TYR A 16 -1.74 -0.80 10.47
CA TYR A 16 -3.09 -1.37 10.53
C TYR A 16 -3.24 -2.67 9.72
N HIS A 17 -2.27 -3.02 8.87
CA HIS A 17 -2.27 -4.31 8.19
C HIS A 17 -2.11 -5.45 9.20
N CYS A 18 -3.01 -6.43 9.15
CA CYS A 18 -2.84 -7.69 9.89
C CYS A 18 -1.60 -8.43 9.36
N ASP A 19 -1.05 -9.35 10.16
CA ASP A 19 0.22 -10.04 9.87
C ASP A 19 0.23 -10.68 8.48
N LYS A 20 -0.83 -11.37 8.12
CA LYS A 20 -0.94 -12.06 6.82
C LYS A 20 -0.95 -11.08 5.64
N HIS A 21 -1.66 -9.97 5.79
CA HIS A 21 -1.73 -8.95 4.75
C HIS A 21 -0.45 -8.11 4.66
N LEU A 22 0.22 -7.85 5.77
CA LEU A 22 1.54 -7.21 5.80
C LEU A 22 2.53 -7.97 4.88
N LEU A 23 2.64 -9.28 5.06
CA LEU A 23 3.55 -10.13 4.26
C LEU A 23 3.19 -10.15 2.77
N LYS A 24 1.90 -10.19 2.47
CA LYS A 24 1.41 -10.24 1.09
C LYS A 24 1.51 -8.89 0.38
N GLN A 25 1.31 -7.81 1.10
CA GLN A 25 1.19 -6.48 0.50
C GLN A 25 2.53 -5.95 -0.03
N ILE A 26 3.65 -6.26 0.62
CA ILE A 26 4.99 -5.79 0.19
C ILE A 26 5.31 -6.22 -1.25
N PRO A 27 5.26 -7.51 -1.63
CA PRO A 27 5.51 -7.90 -3.01
C PRO A 27 4.44 -7.39 -3.99
N ASP A 28 3.19 -7.22 -3.56
CA ASP A 28 2.14 -6.69 -4.42
C ASP A 28 2.40 -5.20 -4.75
N VAL A 29 2.79 -4.40 -3.77
CA VAL A 29 3.21 -3.00 -3.98
C VAL A 29 4.39 -2.92 -4.95
N ALA A 30 5.44 -3.70 -4.73
CA ALA A 30 6.61 -3.71 -5.60
C ALA A 30 6.24 -4.07 -7.06
N LYS A 31 5.38 -5.06 -7.26
CA LYS A 31 4.91 -5.45 -8.61
C LYS A 31 4.08 -4.35 -9.28
N ILE A 32 3.21 -3.66 -8.54
CA ILE A 32 2.41 -2.55 -9.08
C ILE A 32 3.34 -1.43 -9.55
N LEU A 33 4.25 -0.97 -8.70
CA LEU A 33 5.19 0.10 -9.01
C LEU A 33 6.07 -0.25 -10.22
N CYS A 34 6.66 -1.45 -10.25
CA CYS A 34 7.46 -1.92 -11.38
C CYS A 34 6.63 -2.02 -12.67
N THR A 35 5.37 -2.44 -12.59
CA THR A 35 4.48 -2.50 -13.76
C THR A 35 4.26 -1.10 -14.33
N VAL A 36 3.95 -0.11 -13.49
CA VAL A 36 3.75 1.28 -13.92
C VAL A 36 5.03 1.86 -14.55
N MET A 37 6.20 1.64 -13.95
CA MET A 37 7.47 2.07 -14.53
C MET A 37 7.71 1.45 -15.92
N ARG A 38 7.50 0.14 -16.07
CA ARG A 38 7.71 -0.56 -17.35
C ARG A 38 6.75 -0.11 -18.43
N GLU A 39 5.46 0.06 -18.11
CA GLU A 39 4.47 0.60 -19.06
C GLU A 39 4.80 2.07 -19.44
N SER A 40 5.58 2.77 -18.62
CA SER A 40 6.11 4.11 -18.90
C SER A 40 7.46 4.08 -19.66
N GLY A 41 7.97 2.91 -20.04
CA GLY A 41 9.22 2.75 -20.79
C GLY A 41 10.48 2.65 -19.92
N ILE A 42 10.35 2.45 -18.60
CA ILE A 42 11.46 2.29 -17.66
C ILE A 42 11.53 0.82 -17.22
N PRO A 43 12.41 -0.01 -17.82
CA PRO A 43 12.49 -1.45 -17.52
C PRO A 43 13.22 -1.70 -16.19
N TYR A 44 12.50 -1.59 -15.07
CA TYR A 44 13.06 -1.78 -13.73
C TYR A 44 12.33 -2.88 -12.94
N GLY A 45 13.04 -3.57 -12.09
CA GLY A 45 12.50 -4.50 -11.08
C GLY A 45 11.72 -5.68 -11.67
N TYR A 46 10.60 -6.03 -11.05
CA TYR A 46 9.76 -7.16 -11.46
C TYR A 46 9.17 -6.97 -12.86
N THR A 47 8.86 -8.07 -13.52
CA THR A 47 8.15 -8.05 -14.81
C THR A 47 6.74 -7.48 -14.66
N SER A 48 6.23 -6.83 -15.73
CA SER A 48 4.87 -6.30 -15.75
C SER A 48 3.84 -7.39 -15.45
N SER A 49 2.87 -7.04 -14.62
CA SER A 49 1.82 -7.96 -14.17
C SER A 49 0.49 -7.20 -14.08
N ASN A 50 -0.56 -7.78 -14.67
CA ASN A 50 -1.93 -7.25 -14.53
C ASN A 50 -2.06 -5.74 -14.81
N LYS A 51 -1.45 -5.24 -15.89
CA LYS A 51 -1.44 -3.82 -16.26
C LYS A 51 -2.84 -3.15 -16.31
N ASN A 52 -3.87 -3.96 -16.55
CA ASN A 52 -5.26 -3.49 -16.58
C ASN A 52 -5.94 -3.47 -15.21
N HIS A 53 -5.26 -3.92 -14.14
CA HIS A 53 -5.84 -3.92 -12.80
C HIS A 53 -6.13 -2.50 -12.31
N PRO A 54 -7.28 -2.24 -11.64
CA PRO A 54 -7.63 -0.90 -11.17
C PRO A 54 -6.55 -0.21 -10.33
N CYS A 55 -5.88 -0.95 -9.44
CA CYS A 55 -4.78 -0.40 -8.64
C CYS A 55 -3.57 0.03 -9.50
N VAL A 56 -3.24 -0.71 -10.57
CA VAL A 56 -2.16 -0.31 -11.49
C VAL A 56 -2.53 0.96 -12.25
N LYS A 57 -3.77 1.03 -12.76
CA LYS A 57 -4.27 2.22 -13.45
C LYS A 57 -4.28 3.44 -12.54
N TRP A 58 -4.77 3.29 -11.32
CA TRP A 58 -4.78 4.36 -10.32
C TRP A 58 -3.37 4.89 -10.01
N VAL A 59 -2.39 4.00 -9.83
CA VAL A 59 -1.00 4.40 -9.57
C VAL A 59 -0.38 5.11 -10.78
N ALA A 60 -0.76 4.72 -12.01
CA ALA A 60 -0.30 5.36 -13.24
C ALA A 60 -0.97 6.70 -13.52
N GLU A 61 -2.13 6.99 -12.91
CA GLU A 61 -2.94 8.17 -13.18
C GLU A 61 -2.30 9.46 -12.65
N ALA A 62 -1.63 9.42 -11.49
CA ALA A 62 -1.05 10.60 -10.86
C ALA A 62 0.23 10.27 -10.07
N ASP A 63 1.19 11.19 -10.11
CA ASP A 63 2.44 11.06 -9.33
C ASP A 63 2.17 10.96 -7.83
N GLY A 64 1.15 11.65 -7.31
CA GLY A 64 0.73 11.56 -5.91
C GLY A 64 0.31 10.14 -5.52
N ASN A 65 -0.40 9.43 -6.39
CA ASN A 65 -0.81 8.04 -6.18
C ASN A 65 0.41 7.10 -6.15
N PHE A 66 1.35 7.30 -7.08
CA PHE A 66 2.59 6.54 -7.15
C PHE A 66 3.44 6.75 -5.88
N MET A 67 3.61 8.00 -5.48
CA MET A 67 4.41 8.34 -4.30
C MET A 67 3.78 7.84 -3.01
N TRP A 68 2.46 7.92 -2.88
CA TRP A 68 1.75 7.37 -1.73
C TRP A 68 1.93 5.84 -1.64
N LEU A 69 1.76 5.13 -2.76
CA LEU A 69 1.95 3.66 -2.76
C LEU A 69 3.40 3.28 -2.46
N ARG A 70 4.36 4.03 -3.00
CA ARG A 70 5.78 3.82 -2.72
C ARG A 70 6.08 4.00 -1.23
N GLU A 71 5.57 5.07 -0.62
CA GLU A 71 5.75 5.31 0.81
C GLU A 71 5.08 4.21 1.64
N LEU A 72 3.86 3.81 1.31
CA LEU A 72 3.21 2.66 1.94
C LEU A 72 4.10 1.41 1.86
N GLY A 73 4.67 1.12 0.71
CA GLY A 73 5.56 -0.03 0.54
C GLY A 73 6.80 0.02 1.44
N LEU A 74 7.41 1.18 1.59
CA LEU A 74 8.56 1.37 2.49
C LEU A 74 8.15 1.24 3.96
N GLU A 75 7.00 1.80 4.36
CA GLU A 75 6.48 1.66 5.72
C GLU A 75 6.07 0.22 6.04
N LEU A 76 5.51 -0.53 5.07
CA LEU A 76 5.26 -1.97 5.22
C LEU A 76 6.57 -2.76 5.44
N CYS A 77 7.66 -2.40 4.76
CA CYS A 77 8.97 -3.03 4.98
C CYS A 77 9.52 -2.72 6.39
N LYS A 78 9.39 -1.47 6.86
CA LYS A 78 9.75 -1.10 8.24
C LYS A 78 8.91 -1.88 9.26
N GLU A 79 7.61 -1.98 9.03
CA GLU A 79 6.69 -2.71 9.88
C GLU A 79 7.01 -4.21 9.90
N TYR A 80 7.37 -4.80 8.76
CA TYR A 80 7.84 -6.17 8.65
C TYR A 80 9.09 -6.41 9.50
N ASN A 81 10.09 -5.51 9.39
CA ASN A 81 11.32 -5.61 10.17
C ASN A 81 11.04 -5.49 11.68
N TYR A 82 10.13 -4.60 12.07
CA TYR A 82 9.72 -4.41 13.46
C TYR A 82 9.03 -5.66 14.04
N ARG A 83 8.04 -6.22 13.32
CA ARG A 83 7.27 -7.37 13.81
C ARG A 83 8.10 -8.66 13.87
N TYR A 84 8.94 -8.87 12.87
CA TYR A 84 9.64 -10.15 12.67
C TYR A 84 11.14 -10.10 12.93
N GLU A 85 11.67 -9.00 13.45
CA GLU A 85 13.09 -8.83 13.85
C GLU A 85 14.08 -9.22 12.74
N LYS A 86 13.78 -8.84 11.50
CA LYS A 86 14.58 -9.27 10.33
C LYS A 86 15.94 -8.58 10.18
N GLY A 87 16.27 -7.61 11.07
CA GLY A 87 17.57 -6.95 11.07
C GLY A 87 17.92 -6.29 9.74
N ALA A 88 19.21 -6.25 9.42
CA ALA A 88 19.72 -5.60 8.21
C ALA A 88 19.31 -6.27 6.88
N GLY A 89 18.79 -7.50 6.93
CA GLY A 89 18.36 -8.25 5.73
C GLY A 89 17.02 -7.81 5.17
N GLY A 90 16.14 -7.22 5.98
CA GLY A 90 14.85 -6.68 5.58
C GLY A 90 14.00 -7.59 4.69
N HIS A 91 13.01 -7.02 4.00
CA HIS A 91 12.25 -7.73 2.98
C HIS A 91 12.92 -7.59 1.60
N ALA A 92 13.02 -8.68 0.84
CA ALA A 92 13.70 -8.72 -0.46
C ALA A 92 13.20 -7.66 -1.48
N SER A 93 11.93 -7.25 -1.39
CA SER A 93 11.37 -6.22 -2.28
C SER A 93 11.69 -4.78 -1.84
N GLU A 94 12.29 -4.57 -0.67
CA GLU A 94 12.49 -3.22 -0.11
C GLU A 94 13.36 -2.35 -1.02
N HIS A 95 14.50 -2.87 -1.47
CA HIS A 95 15.40 -2.14 -2.37
C HIS A 95 14.71 -1.81 -3.71
N ILE A 96 13.88 -2.75 -4.22
CA ILE A 96 13.12 -2.52 -5.45
C ILE A 96 12.17 -1.35 -5.26
N ILE A 97 11.36 -1.35 -4.17
CA ILE A 97 10.42 -0.27 -3.88
C ILE A 97 11.15 1.08 -3.71
N ARG A 98 12.28 1.07 -2.98
CA ARG A 98 13.07 2.28 -2.71
C ARG A 98 13.55 2.95 -3.98
N ASP A 99 13.94 2.19 -4.98
CA ASP A 99 14.51 2.70 -6.22
C ASP A 99 13.47 3.01 -7.29
N THR A 100 12.16 2.78 -7.04
CA THR A 100 11.08 3.16 -7.96
C THR A 100 10.82 4.67 -7.92
N TYR A 101 10.46 5.23 -9.07
CA TYR A 101 10.06 6.64 -9.21
C TYR A 101 9.05 6.79 -10.37
N PRO A 102 8.14 7.78 -10.31
CA PRO A 102 7.21 8.04 -11.41
C PRO A 102 7.92 8.72 -12.58
N LYS A 103 7.48 8.42 -13.81
CA LYS A 103 8.10 8.91 -15.05
C LYS A 103 8.13 10.44 -15.15
N ASN A 104 7.07 11.09 -14.68
CA ASN A 104 6.91 12.54 -14.80
C ASN A 104 7.72 13.34 -13.77
N LEU A 105 8.29 12.64 -12.79
CA LEU A 105 9.29 13.23 -11.90
C LEU A 105 10.62 13.28 -12.64
N GLY A 106 10.76 14.17 -13.63
CA GLY A 106 12.02 14.50 -14.27
C GLY A 106 13.15 14.70 -13.27
N ASP A 107 14.37 14.95 -13.73
CA ASP A 107 15.58 15.06 -12.90
C ASP A 107 15.25 15.72 -11.55
N MET A 108 15.63 15.08 -10.45
CA MET A 108 15.39 15.54 -9.08
C MET A 108 15.80 17.01 -8.86
N ASN A 109 16.68 17.54 -9.72
CA ASN A 109 17.13 18.93 -9.70
C ASN A 109 16.12 19.90 -10.36
N GLU A 110 15.21 19.43 -11.20
CA GLU A 110 14.18 20.27 -11.83
C GLU A 110 12.89 20.39 -11.00
N ARG A 111 12.72 19.57 -9.96
CA ARG A 111 11.52 19.55 -9.08
C ARG A 111 11.22 20.87 -8.37
N LYS A 112 12.16 21.78 -8.28
CA LYS A 112 11.95 23.13 -7.68
C LYS A 112 11.04 24.03 -8.48
N LYS A 113 10.60 23.61 -9.69
CA LYS A 113 9.76 24.44 -10.57
C LYS A 113 8.32 23.97 -10.75
N VAL A 114 7.97 22.76 -10.29
CA VAL A 114 6.58 22.29 -10.37
C VAL A 114 5.89 22.57 -9.03
N ASN A 115 5.19 23.67 -8.97
CA ASN A 115 4.58 24.25 -7.76
C ASN A 115 3.26 23.59 -7.33
N GLU A 116 2.92 22.38 -7.81
CA GLU A 116 1.77 21.66 -7.25
C GLU A 116 2.10 20.18 -7.08
N PRO A 117 2.05 19.67 -5.82
CA PRO A 117 1.91 18.23 -5.65
C PRO A 117 0.54 17.87 -6.24
N VAL A 118 0.53 17.17 -7.36
CA VAL A 118 -0.69 16.50 -7.80
C VAL A 118 -1.08 15.56 -6.67
N GLY A 119 -2.10 15.95 -5.89
CA GLY A 119 -2.55 15.22 -4.71
C GLY A 119 -2.96 13.79 -5.06
N MET A 120 -3.03 12.94 -4.05
CA MET A 120 -3.56 11.59 -4.21
C MET A 120 -5.04 11.65 -4.60
N THR A 121 -5.40 10.98 -5.70
CA THR A 121 -6.81 10.75 -6.06
C THR A 121 -7.40 9.62 -5.22
N PRO A 122 -8.74 9.49 -5.11
CA PRO A 122 -9.34 8.39 -4.37
C PRO A 122 -8.87 7.02 -4.88
N PRO A 123 -8.34 6.14 -4.01
CA PRO A 123 -7.90 4.81 -4.41
C PRO A 123 -9.08 3.92 -4.82
N PRO A 124 -8.87 2.97 -5.76
CA PRO A 124 -9.91 2.06 -6.19
C PRO A 124 -10.29 1.08 -5.07
N GLN A 125 -11.57 0.82 -4.94
CA GLN A 125 -12.11 -0.15 -4.00
C GLN A 125 -12.25 -1.51 -4.69
N CYS A 126 -11.17 -2.32 -4.66
CA CYS A 126 -11.17 -3.68 -5.23
C CYS A 126 -11.71 -4.69 -4.20
N ILE A 127 -12.92 -4.49 -3.77
CA ILE A 127 -13.67 -5.26 -2.77
C ILE A 127 -15.08 -5.54 -3.31
N PRO A 128 -15.86 -6.46 -2.69
CA PRO A 128 -17.25 -6.69 -3.08
C PRO A 128 -18.09 -5.42 -3.08
N ASP A 129 -19.02 -5.29 -4.04
CA ASP A 129 -19.78 -4.05 -4.24
C ASP A 129 -20.59 -3.64 -3.01
N TYR A 130 -21.11 -4.60 -2.25
CA TYR A 130 -21.89 -4.34 -1.04
C TYR A 130 -21.08 -3.74 0.14
N LEU A 131 -19.74 -3.71 0.02
CA LEU A 131 -18.83 -3.10 1.00
C LEU A 131 -18.23 -1.78 0.53
N LYS A 132 -18.55 -1.34 -0.70
CA LYS A 132 -18.05 -0.08 -1.21
C LYS A 132 -18.76 1.10 -0.54
N LEU A 133 -17.98 2.10 -0.16
CA LEU A 133 -18.43 3.34 0.47
C LEU A 133 -17.85 4.56 -0.24
N ASP A 134 -18.36 5.73 0.06
CA ASP A 134 -17.81 7.00 -0.46
C ASP A 134 -16.35 7.20 -0.01
N ASP A 135 -16.04 6.87 1.24
CA ASP A 135 -14.65 6.88 1.74
C ASP A 135 -13.99 5.49 1.56
N PRO A 136 -12.96 5.38 0.70
CA PRO A 136 -12.24 4.13 0.49
C PRO A 136 -11.59 3.57 1.77
N VAL A 137 -11.15 4.42 2.71
CA VAL A 137 -10.55 3.97 3.97
C VAL A 137 -11.59 3.24 4.81
N GLU A 138 -12.77 3.83 4.96
CA GLU A 138 -13.87 3.18 5.69
C GLU A 138 -14.32 1.90 5.01
N ALA A 139 -14.39 1.87 3.67
CA ALA A 139 -14.74 0.68 2.91
C ALA A 139 -13.74 -0.47 3.16
N TYR A 140 -12.44 -0.20 3.15
CA TYR A 140 -11.42 -1.23 3.45
C TYR A 140 -11.41 -1.65 4.92
N ARG A 141 -11.69 -0.74 5.86
CA ARG A 141 -11.87 -1.09 7.29
C ARG A 141 -13.07 -2.01 7.50
N GLN A 142 -14.21 -1.71 6.89
CA GLN A 142 -15.37 -2.61 6.89
C GLN A 142 -15.06 -3.98 6.25
N TYR A 143 -14.33 -3.99 5.13
CA TYR A 143 -13.90 -5.23 4.50
C TYR A 143 -13.04 -6.10 5.44
N TYR A 144 -12.18 -5.49 6.23
CA TYR A 144 -11.42 -6.19 7.28
C TYR A 144 -12.33 -6.80 8.34
N LEU A 145 -13.29 -6.04 8.82
CA LEU A 145 -14.21 -6.46 9.89
C LEU A 145 -15.19 -7.57 9.46
N ILE A 146 -15.58 -7.58 8.20
CA ILE A 146 -16.61 -8.51 7.71
C ILE A 146 -15.99 -9.75 7.06
N GLU A 147 -14.98 -9.55 6.21
CA GLU A 147 -14.45 -10.61 5.34
C GLU A 147 -13.10 -11.17 5.78
N LYS A 148 -12.41 -10.51 6.72
CA LYS A 148 -11.05 -10.85 7.12
C LYS A 148 -10.88 -11.09 8.61
N THR A 149 -11.96 -11.23 9.36
CA THR A 149 -11.99 -11.43 10.81
C THR A 149 -11.04 -12.54 11.28
N ASP A 150 -11.04 -13.68 10.58
CA ASP A 150 -10.20 -14.83 10.93
C ASP A 150 -8.69 -14.58 10.69
N LEU A 151 -8.33 -13.47 10.07
CA LEU A 151 -6.94 -13.12 9.74
C LEU A 151 -6.38 -12.02 10.63
N LEU A 152 -7.19 -11.44 11.54
CA LEU A 152 -6.85 -10.27 12.34
C LEU A 152 -5.89 -10.64 13.48
N SER A 153 -4.62 -10.85 13.16
CA SER A 153 -3.51 -10.99 14.11
C SER A 153 -2.48 -9.87 13.90
N TYR A 154 -1.89 -9.40 15.00
CA TYR A 154 -1.00 -8.24 15.04
C TYR A 154 0.22 -8.51 15.92
N THR A 155 1.25 -9.16 15.39
CA THR A 155 2.50 -9.42 16.11
C THR A 155 3.16 -8.12 16.54
N LYS A 156 3.48 -7.99 17.85
CA LYS A 156 4.10 -6.80 18.47
C LYS A 156 3.33 -5.48 18.31
N ARG A 157 2.11 -5.50 17.81
CA ARG A 157 1.23 -4.34 17.71
C ARG A 157 -0.05 -4.58 18.47
N ASN A 158 -0.60 -3.52 19.03
CA ASN A 158 -1.98 -3.55 19.50
C ASN A 158 -2.92 -3.67 18.30
N VAL A 159 -4.03 -4.34 18.51
CA VAL A 159 -5.14 -4.34 17.55
C VAL A 159 -5.57 -2.89 17.31
N PRO A 160 -5.75 -2.44 16.07
CA PRO A 160 -6.22 -1.09 15.78
C PRO A 160 -7.50 -0.73 16.51
N GLN A 161 -7.58 0.50 17.06
CA GLN A 161 -8.70 0.93 17.89
C GLN A 161 -10.06 0.80 17.17
N TRP A 162 -10.11 1.10 15.86
CA TRP A 162 -11.33 0.95 15.07
C TRP A 162 -11.83 -0.51 14.96
N ILE A 163 -10.97 -1.51 15.15
CA ILE A 163 -11.39 -2.92 15.26
C ILE A 163 -12.00 -3.20 16.63
N ILE A 164 -11.38 -2.66 17.68
CA ILE A 164 -11.86 -2.83 19.08
C ILE A 164 -13.22 -2.16 19.25
N ASP A 165 -13.39 -0.94 18.73
CA ASP A 165 -14.64 -0.17 18.82
C ASP A 165 -15.84 -0.89 18.18
N MET A 166 -15.59 -1.79 17.23
CA MET A 166 -16.62 -2.63 16.59
C MET A 166 -16.85 -3.98 17.32
N GLY A 167 -16.29 -4.13 18.52
CA GLY A 167 -16.50 -5.33 19.36
C GLY A 167 -15.75 -6.57 18.92
N MET A 168 -14.77 -6.45 18.01
CA MET A 168 -14.02 -7.58 17.45
C MET A 168 -12.64 -7.81 18.11
N GLY A 169 -12.27 -6.98 19.10
CA GLY A 169 -10.94 -7.01 19.75
C GLY A 169 -10.84 -7.85 21.02
N GLU A 170 -11.91 -8.43 21.53
CA GLU A 170 -11.94 -9.05 22.87
C GLU A 170 -11.78 -10.58 22.88
N HIS A 171 -11.49 -11.21 21.75
CA HIS A 171 -11.27 -12.67 21.72
C HIS A 171 -9.77 -12.99 21.66
N LYS A 172 -9.18 -13.12 22.82
CA LYS A 172 -8.00 -13.96 23.08
C LYS A 172 -8.36 -15.07 24.03
#